data_bfc291a915f174e83d8fc607ebcca05f
#
_entry.id   bfc291a915f174e83d8fc607ebcca05f
#
_cell.length_a   1.000
_cell.length_b   1.000
_cell.length_c   1.000
_cell.angle_alpha   90.00
_cell.angle_beta   90.00
_cell.angle_gamma   90.00
#
_symmetry.space_group_name_H-M   'P 1'
#
loop_
_entity.id
_entity.type
_entity.pdbx_description
1 polymer ?
#
loop_
_entity_poly.entity_id
_entity_poly.type
_entity_poly.pdbx_seq_one_letter_code
_entity_poly.pdbx_strand_id
1 'polypeptide(L)'
;MLAEQPEQTKQLKKGIAAKNKRVAELDRLLKKLYENYALEKIPEERFDALSAEYESEQTQLEKAVLEEQRQLDEIQSGEDKIEQFMALVERYRDCTEYSDEVLRQFVEKVIVHETVKDEDGERSREIEVYLNFIGKFDVPMQPVELSPEEQKRQAALKKRRIHQRNKRAQAR
;
A
#
# COMPACT_ATOMS: atom_id res chain seq x y z
N MET A 1 -12.54 -6.68 5.17
CA MET A 1 -11.26 -5.96 5.23
C MET A 1 -11.38 -4.50 5.70
N LEU A 2 -12.35 -3.70 5.29
CA LEU A 2 -12.48 -2.30 5.77
C LEU A 2 -13.03 -2.12 7.19
N ALA A 3 -13.67 -3.13 7.77
CA ALA A 3 -14.31 -3.04 9.10
C ALA A 3 -13.37 -3.35 10.29
N GLU A 4 -12.17 -3.90 10.04
CA GLU A 4 -11.21 -4.29 11.08
C GLU A 4 -10.20 -3.18 11.41
N GLN A 5 -10.02 -2.21 10.51
CA GLN A 5 -9.03 -1.14 10.66
C GLN A 5 -9.29 -0.19 11.85
N PRO A 6 -10.54 0.26 12.12
CA PRO A 6 -10.78 1.17 13.24
C PRO A 6 -10.53 0.53 14.61
N GLU A 7 -10.78 -0.77 14.76
CA GLU A 7 -10.49 -1.48 16.00
C GLU A 7 -8.98 -1.70 16.18
N GLN A 8 -8.27 -2.03 15.11
CA GLN A 8 -6.80 -2.15 15.10
C GLN A 8 -6.12 -0.82 15.47
N THR A 9 -6.55 0.27 14.85
CA THR A 9 -6.08 1.63 15.16
C THR A 9 -6.28 1.99 16.63
N LYS A 10 -7.46 1.65 17.17
CA LYS A 10 -7.78 1.89 18.58
C LYS A 10 -6.91 1.05 19.54
N GLN A 11 -6.65 -0.21 19.18
CA GLN A 11 -5.79 -1.09 19.96
C GLN A 11 -4.34 -0.60 19.98
N LEU A 12 -3.79 -0.19 18.81
CA LEU A 12 -2.45 0.39 18.70
C LEU A 12 -2.32 1.66 19.56
N LYS A 13 -3.26 2.60 19.45
CA LYS A 13 -3.27 3.84 20.27
C LYS A 13 -3.31 3.53 21.77
N LYS A 14 -4.10 2.54 22.18
CA LYS A 14 -4.17 2.12 23.57
C LYS A 14 -2.86 1.45 24.04
N GLY A 15 -2.25 0.62 23.20
CA GLY A 15 -0.96 -0.03 23.44
C GLY A 15 0.15 1.00 23.62
N ILE A 16 0.27 1.97 22.71
CA ILE A 16 1.23 3.08 22.78
C ILE A 16 1.04 3.87 24.07
N ALA A 17 -0.19 4.24 24.42
CA ALA A 17 -0.47 5.01 25.64
C ALA A 17 -0.09 4.24 26.91
N ALA A 18 -0.35 2.94 26.97
CA ALA A 18 0.01 2.10 28.11
C ALA A 18 1.54 1.98 28.27
N LYS A 19 2.28 1.78 27.16
CA LYS A 19 3.74 1.69 27.15
C LYS A 19 4.38 3.03 27.56
N ASN A 20 3.91 4.14 27.02
CA ASN A 20 4.39 5.47 27.39
C ASN A 20 4.16 5.77 28.88
N LYS A 21 3.02 5.34 29.42
CA LYS A 21 2.76 5.45 30.86
C LYS A 21 3.78 4.64 31.67
N ARG A 22 4.10 3.42 31.22
CA ARG A 22 5.08 2.57 31.90
C ARG A 22 6.49 3.15 31.82
N VAL A 23 6.90 3.70 30.68
CA VAL A 23 8.17 4.44 30.53
C VAL A 23 8.25 5.58 31.55
N ALA A 24 7.21 6.40 31.66
CA ALA A 24 7.18 7.48 32.66
C ALA A 24 7.19 6.98 34.13
N GLU A 25 6.68 5.79 34.39
CA GLU A 25 6.80 5.14 35.72
C GLU A 25 8.24 4.70 35.98
N LEU A 26 8.91 4.11 34.97
CA LEU A 26 10.31 3.69 35.08
C LEU A 26 11.24 4.89 35.34
N ASP A 27 11.04 6.01 34.64
CA ASP A 27 11.78 7.25 34.89
C ASP A 27 11.67 7.68 36.39
N ARG A 28 10.46 7.60 36.93
CA ARG A 28 10.25 7.94 38.35
C ARG A 28 10.91 6.94 39.31
N LEU A 29 10.91 5.67 38.93
CA LEU A 29 11.57 4.62 39.72
C LEU A 29 13.09 4.76 39.66
N LEU A 30 13.66 4.99 38.53
CA LEU A 30 15.09 5.28 38.35
C LEU A 30 15.51 6.49 39.18
N LYS A 31 14.76 7.58 39.11
CA LYS A 31 15.03 8.76 39.97
C LYS A 31 15.03 8.43 41.45
N LYS A 32 14.04 7.71 41.93
CA LYS A 32 13.99 7.29 43.33
C LYS A 32 15.12 6.32 43.68
N LEU A 33 15.52 5.46 42.77
CA LEU A 33 16.63 4.53 42.97
C LEU A 33 17.93 5.32 43.13
N TYR A 34 18.20 6.33 42.31
CA TYR A 34 19.32 7.26 42.43
C TYR A 34 19.33 8.02 43.73
N GLU A 35 18.16 8.54 44.17
CA GLU A 35 18.02 9.26 45.42
C GLU A 35 18.35 8.34 46.65
N ASN A 36 17.88 7.09 46.61
CA ASN A 36 18.16 6.14 47.67
C ASN A 36 19.61 5.67 47.68
N TYR A 37 20.23 5.51 46.53
CA TYR A 37 21.65 5.21 46.43
C TYR A 37 22.51 6.34 46.96
N ALA A 38 22.24 7.59 46.55
CA ALA A 38 22.93 8.77 47.04
C ALA A 38 22.81 8.96 48.57
N LEU A 39 21.74 8.44 49.17
CA LEU A 39 21.52 8.43 50.64
C LEU A 39 22.09 7.19 51.34
N GLU A 40 22.90 6.39 50.63
CA GLU A 40 23.52 5.15 51.15
C GLU A 40 22.50 4.11 51.69
N LYS A 41 21.23 4.19 51.22
CA LYS A 41 20.17 3.27 51.65
C LYS A 41 20.18 1.94 50.91
N ILE A 42 20.86 1.89 49.78
CA ILE A 42 20.93 0.73 48.91
C ILE A 42 22.39 0.44 48.60
N PRO A 43 22.86 -0.82 48.68
CA PRO A 43 24.19 -1.19 48.28
C PRO A 43 24.36 -1.06 46.73
N GLU A 44 25.58 -0.80 46.31
CA GLU A 44 25.96 -0.56 44.89
C GLU A 44 25.52 -1.72 43.96
N GLU A 45 25.80 -2.97 44.33
CA GLU A 45 25.39 -4.16 43.57
C GLU A 45 23.89 -4.22 43.28
N ARG A 46 23.06 -3.81 44.25
CA ARG A 46 21.61 -3.80 44.09
C ARG A 46 21.13 -2.61 43.27
N PHE A 47 21.84 -1.48 43.37
CA PHE A 47 21.57 -0.31 42.56
C PHE A 47 21.85 -0.63 41.07
N ASP A 48 23.01 -1.21 40.78
CA ASP A 48 23.43 -1.57 39.42
C ASP A 48 22.46 -2.57 38.79
N ALA A 49 22.09 -3.62 39.53
CA ALA A 49 21.15 -4.63 39.04
C ALA A 49 19.78 -4.02 38.68
N LEU A 50 19.21 -3.21 39.57
CA LEU A 50 17.90 -2.59 39.34
C LEU A 50 17.94 -1.50 38.25
N SER A 51 19.03 -0.72 38.15
CA SER A 51 19.21 0.26 37.10
C SER A 51 19.25 -0.43 35.75
N ALA A 52 20.06 -1.47 35.61
CA ALA A 52 20.16 -2.22 34.39
C ALA A 52 18.83 -2.86 33.92
N GLU A 53 18.05 -3.39 34.91
CA GLU A 53 16.72 -3.95 34.64
C GLU A 53 15.75 -2.88 34.13
N TYR A 54 15.65 -1.72 34.81
CA TYR A 54 14.74 -0.64 34.44
C TYR A 54 15.12 0.01 33.10
N GLU A 55 16.41 0.24 32.86
CA GLU A 55 16.91 0.78 31.58
C GLU A 55 16.66 -0.19 30.41
N SER A 56 16.82 -1.50 30.66
CA SER A 56 16.52 -2.53 29.67
C SER A 56 15.03 -2.57 29.33
N GLU A 57 14.15 -2.54 30.35
CA GLU A 57 12.70 -2.50 30.16
C GLU A 57 12.29 -1.24 29.40
N GLN A 58 12.83 -0.08 29.78
CA GLN A 58 12.56 1.19 29.12
C GLN A 58 12.94 1.14 27.64
N THR A 59 14.14 0.68 27.32
CA THR A 59 14.63 0.54 25.95
C THR A 59 13.73 -0.37 25.11
N GLN A 60 13.25 -1.47 25.68
CA GLN A 60 12.34 -2.40 24.98
C GLN A 60 10.97 -1.75 24.72
N LEU A 61 10.43 -1.04 25.71
CA LEU A 61 9.16 -0.33 25.57
C LEU A 61 9.23 0.79 24.54
N GLU A 62 10.30 1.56 24.53
CA GLU A 62 10.52 2.64 23.55
C GLU A 62 10.60 2.11 22.11
N LYS A 63 11.31 1.00 21.90
CA LYS A 63 11.35 0.31 20.60
C LYS A 63 9.98 -0.19 20.18
N ALA A 64 9.21 -0.76 21.10
CA ALA A 64 7.86 -1.23 20.82
C ALA A 64 6.90 -0.07 20.49
N VAL A 65 7.02 1.07 21.18
CA VAL A 65 6.24 2.28 20.88
C VAL A 65 6.57 2.79 19.47
N LEU A 66 7.85 2.84 19.11
CA LEU A 66 8.26 3.30 17.79
C LEU A 66 7.67 2.41 16.68
N GLU A 67 7.71 1.09 16.87
CA GLU A 67 7.16 0.15 15.89
C GLU A 67 5.62 0.24 15.78
N GLU A 68 4.92 0.36 16.91
CA GLU A 68 3.46 0.54 16.90
C GLU A 68 3.06 1.90 16.30
N GLN A 69 3.85 2.95 16.52
CA GLN A 69 3.63 4.25 15.91
C GLN A 69 3.79 4.17 14.38
N ARG A 70 4.84 3.49 13.89
CA ARG A 70 5.05 3.27 12.47
C ARG A 70 3.85 2.55 11.82
N GLN A 71 3.34 1.51 12.48
CA GLN A 71 2.16 0.78 11.98
C GLN A 71 0.90 1.68 11.94
N LEU A 72 0.74 2.52 12.95
CA LEU A 72 -0.37 3.48 13.00
C LEU A 72 -0.28 4.49 11.86
N ASP A 73 0.91 5.04 11.59
CA ASP A 73 1.17 6.01 10.52
C ASP A 73 0.93 5.37 9.14
N GLU A 74 1.31 4.10 8.95
CA GLU A 74 1.04 3.34 7.72
C GLU A 74 -0.47 3.18 7.47
N ILE A 75 -1.25 2.82 8.51
CA ILE A 75 -2.71 2.69 8.41
C ILE A 75 -3.33 4.04 8.07
N GLN A 76 -2.96 5.11 8.77
CA GLN A 76 -3.49 6.45 8.52
C GLN A 76 -3.15 6.96 7.12
N SER A 77 -1.90 6.78 6.68
CA SER A 77 -1.51 7.14 5.31
C SER A 77 -2.31 6.37 4.25
N GLY A 78 -2.68 5.12 4.53
CA GLY A 78 -3.55 4.33 3.65
C GLY A 78 -4.98 4.88 3.60
N GLU A 79 -5.54 5.24 4.75
CA GLU A 79 -6.88 5.85 4.83
C GLU A 79 -6.94 7.20 4.11
N ASP A 80 -5.96 8.08 4.32
CA ASP A 80 -5.84 9.38 3.65
C ASP A 80 -5.78 9.24 2.13
N LYS A 81 -5.05 8.26 1.62
CA LYS A 81 -4.96 7.97 0.18
C LYS A 81 -6.30 7.52 -0.40
N ILE A 82 -7.03 6.67 0.32
CA ILE A 82 -8.36 6.21 -0.08
C ILE A 82 -9.34 7.39 -0.11
N GLU A 83 -9.33 8.23 0.92
CA GLU A 83 -10.19 9.40 1.00
C GLU A 83 -9.93 10.38 -0.16
N GLN A 84 -8.65 10.67 -0.45
CA GLN A 84 -8.24 11.49 -1.58
C GLN A 84 -8.70 10.91 -2.92
N PHE A 85 -8.57 9.60 -3.10
CA PHE A 85 -9.07 8.93 -4.30
C PHE A 85 -10.58 9.02 -4.43
N MET A 86 -11.32 8.77 -3.35
CA MET A 86 -12.79 8.87 -3.35
C MET A 86 -13.27 10.28 -3.66
N ALA A 87 -12.61 11.30 -3.10
CA ALA A 87 -12.90 12.70 -3.42
C ALA A 87 -12.63 13.02 -4.90
N LEU A 88 -11.59 12.43 -5.48
CA LEU A 88 -11.27 12.56 -6.90
C LEU A 88 -12.35 11.90 -7.77
N VAL A 89 -12.75 10.66 -7.45
CA VAL A 89 -13.81 9.93 -8.15
C VAL A 89 -15.14 10.72 -8.10
N GLU A 90 -15.51 11.26 -6.93
CA GLU A 90 -16.73 12.02 -6.80
C GLU A 90 -16.72 13.32 -7.64
N ARG A 91 -15.56 14.00 -7.69
CA ARG A 91 -15.39 15.21 -8.52
C ARG A 91 -15.57 14.94 -10.01
N TYR A 92 -15.11 13.77 -10.49
CA TYR A 92 -15.12 13.43 -11.92
C TYR A 92 -16.18 12.37 -12.29
N ARG A 93 -17.10 12.04 -11.38
CA ARG A 93 -18.13 11.02 -11.60
C ARG A 93 -18.96 11.25 -12.86
N ASP A 94 -19.30 12.49 -13.14
CA ASP A 94 -20.15 12.88 -14.28
C ASP A 94 -19.33 13.37 -15.49
N CYS A 95 -18.02 13.15 -15.48
CA CYS A 95 -17.14 13.54 -16.56
C CYS A 95 -17.34 12.62 -17.77
N THR A 96 -17.82 13.19 -18.88
CA THR A 96 -18.06 12.46 -20.14
C THR A 96 -16.88 12.52 -21.09
N GLU A 97 -15.94 13.44 -20.86
CA GLU A 97 -14.76 13.62 -21.69
C GLU A 97 -13.49 13.40 -20.86
N TYR A 98 -12.62 12.56 -21.38
CA TYR A 98 -11.30 12.30 -20.75
C TYR A 98 -10.28 13.33 -21.26
N SER A 99 -10.13 14.42 -20.51
CA SER A 99 -9.06 15.38 -20.76
C SER A 99 -7.72 14.89 -20.21
N ASP A 100 -6.60 15.43 -20.75
CA ASP A 100 -5.27 15.14 -20.22
C ASP A 100 -5.14 15.48 -18.74
N GLU A 101 -5.87 16.48 -18.27
CA GLU A 101 -5.87 16.88 -16.87
C GLU A 101 -6.51 15.81 -15.99
N VAL A 102 -7.63 15.25 -16.39
CA VAL A 102 -8.31 14.13 -15.69
C VAL A 102 -7.41 12.92 -15.64
N LEU A 103 -6.81 12.53 -16.78
CA LEU A 103 -5.92 11.39 -16.82
C LEU A 103 -4.72 11.53 -15.89
N ARG A 104 -4.08 12.70 -15.83
CA ARG A 104 -2.95 12.98 -14.94
C ARG A 104 -3.30 12.93 -13.46
N GLN A 105 -4.54 13.21 -13.11
CA GLN A 105 -4.99 13.12 -11.72
C GLN A 105 -5.25 11.67 -11.28
N PHE A 106 -5.67 10.80 -12.18
CA PHE A 106 -5.95 9.40 -11.88
C PHE A 106 -4.77 8.47 -12.11
N VAL A 107 -3.95 8.72 -13.14
CA VAL A 107 -2.88 7.82 -13.57
C VAL A 107 -1.53 8.32 -13.09
N GLU A 108 -0.85 7.51 -12.29
CA GLU A 108 0.53 7.75 -11.84
C GLU A 108 1.52 7.40 -12.95
N LYS A 109 1.39 6.19 -13.50
CA LYS A 109 2.25 5.68 -14.56
C LYS A 109 1.56 4.57 -15.35
N VAL A 110 2.01 4.39 -16.58
CA VAL A 110 1.63 3.27 -17.44
C VAL A 110 2.90 2.53 -17.84
N ILE A 111 2.96 1.23 -17.58
CA ILE A 111 4.05 0.37 -18.02
C ILE A 111 3.56 -0.42 -19.22
N VAL A 112 4.28 -0.31 -20.31
CA VAL A 112 3.99 -1.03 -21.56
C VAL A 112 5.08 -2.08 -21.74
N HIS A 113 4.72 -3.36 -21.61
CA HIS A 113 5.65 -4.48 -21.78
C HIS A 113 5.97 -4.74 -23.25
N GLU A 114 6.98 -5.56 -23.47
CA GLU A 114 7.34 -5.97 -24.83
C GLU A 114 6.21 -6.75 -25.51
N THR A 115 6.15 -6.62 -26.82
CA THR A 115 5.15 -7.35 -27.60
C THR A 115 5.54 -8.82 -27.69
N VAL A 116 4.70 -9.69 -27.14
CA VAL A 116 4.84 -11.14 -27.27
C VAL A 116 4.06 -11.63 -28.50
N LYS A 117 4.62 -12.56 -29.24
CA LYS A 117 3.93 -13.28 -30.29
C LYS A 117 3.54 -14.65 -29.76
N ASP A 118 2.26 -14.98 -29.88
CA ASP A 118 1.79 -16.33 -29.58
C ASP A 118 2.12 -17.33 -30.70
N GLU A 119 1.82 -18.59 -30.47
CA GLU A 119 2.05 -19.67 -31.44
C GLU A 119 1.27 -19.48 -32.76
N ASP A 120 0.12 -18.80 -32.69
CA ASP A 120 -0.69 -18.42 -33.86
C ASP A 120 -0.16 -17.18 -34.59
N GLY A 121 0.90 -16.54 -34.07
CA GLY A 121 1.55 -15.34 -34.60
C GLY A 121 0.75 -14.06 -34.34
N GLU A 122 -0.23 -14.09 -33.46
CA GLU A 122 -0.89 -12.89 -32.95
C GLU A 122 0.06 -12.16 -32.00
N ARG A 123 0.01 -10.83 -32.04
CA ARG A 123 0.83 -9.99 -31.18
C ARG A 123 0.00 -9.47 -30.05
N SER A 124 0.37 -9.83 -28.84
CA SER A 124 -0.19 -9.30 -27.62
C SER A 124 0.83 -8.41 -26.91
N ARG A 125 0.35 -7.45 -26.15
CA ARG A 125 1.16 -6.57 -25.32
C ARG A 125 0.44 -6.35 -24.02
N GLU A 126 1.13 -6.62 -22.95
CA GLU A 126 0.63 -6.34 -21.60
C GLU A 126 0.83 -4.86 -21.27
N ILE A 127 -0.19 -4.24 -20.71
CA ILE A 127 -0.18 -2.85 -20.26
C ILE A 127 -0.63 -2.84 -18.82
N GLU A 128 0.24 -2.36 -17.94
CA GLU A 128 -0.08 -2.16 -16.53
C GLU A 128 -0.36 -0.69 -16.29
N VAL A 129 -1.49 -0.41 -15.63
CA VAL A 129 -1.88 0.95 -15.26
C VAL A 129 -1.76 1.07 -13.74
N TYR A 130 -1.01 2.07 -13.30
CA TYR A 130 -0.90 2.43 -11.89
C TYR A 130 -1.69 3.71 -11.66
N LEU A 131 -2.65 3.63 -10.75
CA LEU A 131 -3.46 4.77 -10.37
C LEU A 131 -2.85 5.48 -9.16
N ASN A 132 -2.98 6.79 -9.15
CA ASN A 132 -2.66 7.61 -7.99
C ASN A 132 -3.43 7.09 -6.78
N PHE A 133 -2.79 7.01 -5.63
CA PHE A 133 -3.32 6.59 -4.33
C PHE A 133 -3.63 5.08 -4.18
N ILE A 134 -3.95 4.35 -5.25
CA ILE A 134 -4.34 2.92 -5.20
C ILE A 134 -3.21 1.99 -5.63
N GLY A 135 -2.31 2.46 -6.52
CA GLY A 135 -1.26 1.65 -7.12
C GLY A 135 -1.74 0.86 -8.34
N LYS A 136 -1.22 -0.36 -8.56
CA LYS A 136 -1.58 -1.18 -9.71
C LYS A 136 -3.06 -1.51 -9.69
N PHE A 137 -3.75 -1.17 -10.77
CA PHE A 137 -5.15 -1.45 -10.97
C PHE A 137 -5.33 -2.54 -12.04
N ASP A 138 -5.76 -3.70 -11.61
CA ASP A 138 -6.15 -4.77 -12.51
C ASP A 138 -7.59 -4.52 -12.96
N VAL A 139 -7.74 -4.04 -14.19
CA VAL A 139 -9.06 -3.88 -14.79
C VAL A 139 -9.65 -5.29 -14.96
N PRO A 140 -10.75 -5.66 -14.27
CA PRO A 140 -11.41 -6.91 -14.57
C PRO A 140 -11.89 -6.82 -16.02
N MET A 141 -11.20 -7.52 -16.93
CA MET A 141 -11.66 -7.65 -18.30
C MET A 141 -12.97 -8.43 -18.27
N GLN A 142 -14.08 -7.72 -18.15
CA GLN A 142 -15.35 -8.31 -18.60
C GLN A 142 -15.19 -8.52 -20.09
N PRO A 143 -15.47 -9.74 -20.61
CA PRO A 143 -15.50 -9.94 -22.05
C PRO A 143 -16.49 -8.92 -22.60
N VAL A 144 -15.98 -7.95 -23.35
CA VAL A 144 -16.85 -6.99 -24.04
C VAL A 144 -17.66 -7.84 -24.99
N GLU A 145 -18.95 -8.04 -24.71
CA GLU A 145 -19.86 -8.65 -25.66
C GLU A 145 -19.95 -7.70 -26.84
N LEU A 146 -19.09 -7.97 -27.80
CA LEU A 146 -19.08 -7.23 -29.06
C LEU A 146 -20.44 -7.40 -29.73
N SER A 147 -21.00 -6.31 -30.20
CA SER A 147 -22.24 -6.37 -30.97
C SER A 147 -22.09 -7.34 -32.16
N PRO A 148 -23.17 -7.98 -32.62
CA PRO A 148 -23.10 -8.92 -33.74
C PRO A 148 -22.45 -8.33 -35.00
N GLU A 149 -22.54 -7.02 -35.19
CA GLU A 149 -21.88 -6.30 -36.31
C GLU A 149 -20.38 -6.15 -36.09
N GLU A 150 -19.95 -5.83 -34.87
CA GLU A 150 -18.52 -5.75 -34.52
C GLU A 150 -17.83 -7.10 -34.57
N GLN A 151 -18.50 -8.17 -34.14
CA GLN A 151 -18.01 -9.54 -34.28
C GLN A 151 -17.79 -9.92 -35.76
N LYS A 152 -18.75 -9.59 -36.63
CA LYS A 152 -18.61 -9.80 -38.07
C LYS A 152 -17.47 -8.99 -38.66
N ARG A 153 -17.32 -7.74 -38.22
CA ARG A 153 -16.22 -6.85 -38.68
C ARG A 153 -14.86 -7.34 -38.27
N GLN A 154 -14.71 -7.80 -37.01
CA GLN A 154 -13.47 -8.40 -36.53
C GLN A 154 -13.14 -9.72 -37.23
N ALA A 155 -14.13 -10.60 -37.43
CA ALA A 155 -13.95 -11.85 -38.18
C ALA A 155 -13.53 -11.60 -39.62
N ALA A 156 -14.08 -10.59 -40.28
CA ALA A 156 -13.70 -10.20 -41.64
C ALA A 156 -12.27 -9.65 -41.69
N LEU A 157 -11.86 -8.85 -40.72
CA LEU A 157 -10.48 -8.35 -40.58
C LEU A 157 -9.48 -9.47 -40.33
N LYS A 158 -9.84 -10.42 -39.45
CA LYS A 158 -9.00 -11.60 -39.16
C LYS A 158 -8.82 -12.47 -40.41
N LYS A 159 -9.87 -12.73 -41.18
CA LYS A 159 -9.79 -13.43 -42.47
C LYS A 159 -8.90 -12.71 -43.47
N ARG A 160 -9.00 -11.39 -43.64
CA ARG A 160 -8.16 -10.60 -44.51
C ARG A 160 -6.68 -10.68 -44.13
N ARG A 161 -6.34 -10.60 -42.81
CA ARG A 161 -4.98 -10.74 -42.31
C ARG A 161 -4.38 -12.10 -42.61
N ILE A 162 -5.13 -13.18 -42.36
CA ILE A 162 -4.71 -14.56 -42.65
C ILE A 162 -4.46 -14.71 -44.16
N HIS A 163 -5.36 -14.22 -45.03
CA HIS A 163 -5.19 -14.30 -46.45
C HIS A 163 -3.95 -13.53 -46.94
N GLN A 164 -3.69 -12.33 -46.43
CA GLN A 164 -2.48 -11.57 -46.77
C GLN A 164 -1.21 -12.26 -46.29
N ARG A 165 -1.24 -12.90 -45.11
CA ARG A 165 -0.11 -13.66 -44.57
C ARG A 165 0.22 -14.86 -45.45
N ASN A 166 -0.79 -15.63 -45.82
CA ASN A 166 -0.62 -16.80 -46.72
C ASN A 166 -0.11 -16.39 -48.10
N LYS A 167 -0.61 -15.29 -48.64
CA LYS A 167 -0.11 -14.74 -49.95
C LYS A 167 1.36 -14.32 -49.87
N ARG A 168 1.80 -13.73 -48.77
CA ARG A 168 3.22 -13.36 -48.56
C ARG A 168 4.11 -14.58 -48.29
N ALA A 169 3.59 -15.65 -47.72
CA ALA A 169 4.33 -16.90 -47.51
C ALA A 169 4.54 -17.69 -48.80
N GLN A 170 3.58 -17.61 -49.75
CA GLN A 170 3.67 -18.27 -51.07
C GLN A 170 4.50 -17.48 -52.11
N ALA A 171 4.82 -16.21 -51.81
CA ALA A 171 5.63 -15.34 -52.68
C ALA A 171 7.12 -15.31 -52.28
N ARG A 172 7.56 -16.16 -51.36
CA ARG A 172 8.95 -16.40 -50.97
C ARG A 172 9.40 -17.77 -51.41
#